data_57a206c9fd837d1910717ac2dbc772bc
#
_entry.id   57a206c9fd837d1910717ac2dbc772bc
#
_cell.length_a   1.000
_cell.length_b   1.000
_cell.length_c   1.000
_cell.angle_alpha   90.00
_cell.angle_beta   90.00
_cell.angle_gamma   90.00
#
_symmetry.space_group_name_H-M   'P 1'
#
loop_
_entity.id
_entity.type
_entity.pdbx_description
1 polymer ?
#
loop_
_entity_poly.entity_id
_entity_poly.type
_entity_poly.pdbx_seq_one_letter_code
_entity_poly.pdbx_strand_id
1 'polypeptide(L)'
;LTYHYEGFVNDENASVLDLEPEIFTTANDASPAGEYPITVDGGFAENYHFHYLGAELIVGAGAQHIDLFAVDANATYGDQPLQIEAEATSGLPVEFASSNPDVLEVNGTQLKIRGAGEATIYAYQEGDANFDPANELNATIVVHTAELEVIAHFSSKAYLEPVPELTYHYEGFVNDENASVLD
;
A
#
# COMPACT_ATOMS: atom_id res chain seq x y z
N LEU A 1 15.41 12.12 29.18
CA LEU A 1 15.26 13.58 29.28
C LEU A 1 16.39 14.13 30.13
N THR A 2 16.93 15.29 29.77
CA THR A 2 18.01 15.94 30.49
C THR A 2 17.72 17.43 30.63
N TYR A 3 18.22 18.05 31.67
CA TYR A 3 18.21 19.49 31.87
C TYR A 3 19.57 19.96 32.36
N HIS A 4 19.81 21.23 32.38
CA HIS A 4 21.00 21.85 32.93
C HIS A 4 20.60 23.06 33.78
N TYR A 5 21.53 23.52 34.59
CA TYR A 5 21.35 24.68 35.46
C TYR A 5 22.17 25.84 34.94
N GLU A 6 21.60 27.03 35.04
CA GLU A 6 22.29 28.30 34.82
C GLU A 6 22.06 29.25 36.00
N GLY A 7 23.01 30.12 36.30
CA GLY A 7 22.86 31.18 37.30
C GLY A 7 23.42 30.89 38.68
N PHE A 8 24.20 29.84 38.89
CA PHE A 8 24.98 29.68 40.11
C PHE A 8 25.95 30.84 40.29
N VAL A 9 26.10 31.32 41.54
CA VAL A 9 27.04 32.37 41.94
C VAL A 9 28.08 31.79 42.88
N ASN A 10 29.13 32.59 43.21
CA ASN A 10 30.20 32.20 44.14
C ASN A 10 30.93 30.89 43.79
N ASP A 11 31.09 30.58 42.50
CA ASP A 11 31.69 29.33 41.99
C ASP A 11 30.96 28.05 42.45
N GLU A 12 29.67 28.17 42.82
CA GLU A 12 28.82 27.07 43.22
C GLU A 12 28.33 26.26 41.99
N ASN A 13 27.74 25.11 42.23
CA ASN A 13 27.20 24.19 41.26
C ASN A 13 26.06 23.37 41.85
N ALA A 14 25.51 22.38 41.11
CA ALA A 14 24.38 21.59 41.53
C ALA A 14 24.55 20.86 42.90
N SER A 15 25.75 20.75 43.43
CA SER A 15 26.00 20.14 44.76
C SER A 15 25.43 20.94 45.93
N VAL A 16 25.00 22.20 45.71
CA VAL A 16 24.33 23.01 46.74
C VAL A 16 22.80 22.83 46.76
N LEU A 17 22.24 21.97 45.91
CA LEU A 17 20.83 21.67 45.90
C LEU A 17 20.52 20.63 46.98
N ASP A 18 19.56 20.94 47.84
CA ASP A 18 19.04 20.01 48.85
C ASP A 18 18.09 18.98 48.24
N LEU A 19 17.40 19.39 47.17
CA LEU A 19 16.53 18.54 46.35
C LEU A 19 16.67 18.95 44.88
N GLU A 20 16.92 17.98 43.99
CA GLU A 20 16.96 18.21 42.54
C GLU A 20 15.57 18.37 41.96
N PRO A 21 15.34 19.24 40.95
CA PRO A 21 14.10 19.28 40.19
C PRO A 21 13.85 17.97 39.43
N GLU A 22 12.58 17.66 39.21
CA GLU A 22 12.15 16.54 38.38
C GLU A 22 11.78 17.01 36.97
N ILE A 23 12.04 16.18 35.97
CA ILE A 23 11.72 16.43 34.57
C ILE A 23 10.74 15.36 34.06
N PHE A 24 9.68 15.80 33.41
CA PHE A 24 8.63 14.92 32.92
C PHE A 24 8.03 15.41 31.60
N THR A 25 7.42 14.49 30.91
CA THR A 25 6.59 14.73 29.73
C THR A 25 5.36 13.83 29.82
N THR A 26 4.32 14.19 29.08
CA THR A 26 3.13 13.36 28.93
C THR A 26 3.30 12.26 27.89
N ALA A 27 4.35 12.33 27.07
CA ALA A 27 4.66 11.29 26.09
C ALA A 27 5.13 9.99 26.74
N ASN A 28 4.78 8.87 26.11
CA ASN A 28 5.22 7.52 26.44
C ASN A 28 5.52 6.75 25.14
N ASP A 29 5.95 5.49 25.26
CA ASP A 29 6.35 4.65 24.11
C ASP A 29 5.26 4.43 23.05
N ALA A 30 3.98 4.63 23.43
CA ALA A 30 2.83 4.48 22.53
C ALA A 30 2.22 5.83 22.10
N SER A 31 2.87 6.94 22.42
CA SER A 31 2.36 8.26 22.06
C SER A 31 2.38 8.46 20.54
N PRO A 32 1.28 8.92 19.94
CA PRO A 32 1.22 9.30 18.52
C PRO A 32 2.27 10.33 18.12
N ALA A 33 2.53 10.47 16.83
CA ALA A 33 3.33 11.56 16.29
C ALA A 33 2.71 12.92 16.69
N GLY A 34 3.55 13.85 17.16
CA GLY A 34 3.10 15.13 17.69
C GLY A 34 4.14 15.78 18.59
N GLU A 35 3.76 16.93 19.16
CA GLU A 35 4.58 17.71 20.08
C GLU A 35 4.08 17.50 21.50
N TYR A 36 4.99 17.22 22.42
CA TYR A 36 4.70 16.92 23.83
C TYR A 36 5.52 17.84 24.71
N PRO A 37 4.92 18.55 25.68
CA PRO A 37 5.68 19.44 26.55
C PRO A 37 6.65 18.62 27.43
N ILE A 38 7.85 19.15 27.56
CA ILE A 38 8.80 18.75 28.59
C ILE A 38 8.74 19.82 29.67
N THR A 39 8.39 19.41 30.87
CA THR A 39 8.29 20.32 32.03
C THR A 39 9.30 19.94 33.10
N VAL A 40 9.75 20.93 33.83
CA VAL A 40 10.61 20.78 35.00
C VAL A 40 9.91 21.42 36.18
N ASP A 41 9.91 20.76 37.32
CA ASP A 41 9.27 21.26 38.55
C ASP A 41 9.96 20.70 39.78
N GLY A 42 9.58 21.21 40.95
CA GLY A 42 10.16 20.78 42.26
C GLY A 42 11.55 21.35 42.47
N GLY A 43 12.34 20.62 43.23
CA GLY A 43 13.66 21.07 43.63
C GLY A 43 13.63 22.06 44.81
N PHE A 44 14.76 22.12 45.52
CA PHE A 44 14.95 23.05 46.65
C PHE A 44 16.45 23.37 46.85
N ALA A 45 16.73 24.64 47.11
CA ALA A 45 17.99 25.10 47.56
C ALA A 45 17.80 26.32 48.45
N GLU A 46 18.52 26.39 49.58
CA GLU A 46 18.30 27.42 50.59
C GLU A 46 18.51 28.85 50.07
N ASN A 47 19.45 29.02 49.16
CA ASN A 47 19.88 30.34 48.68
C ASN A 47 19.48 30.65 47.23
N TYR A 48 18.72 29.73 46.55
CA TYR A 48 18.33 29.90 45.15
C TYR A 48 16.79 29.79 44.98
N HIS A 49 16.28 30.60 44.12
CA HIS A 49 14.92 30.53 43.60
C HIS A 49 14.94 29.98 42.17
N PHE A 50 14.21 28.89 41.90
CA PHE A 50 14.17 28.28 40.59
C PHE A 50 13.21 29.02 39.66
N HIS A 51 13.64 29.21 38.41
CA HIS A 51 12.85 29.62 37.30
C HIS A 51 12.93 28.53 36.23
N TYR A 52 11.84 27.81 36.00
CA TYR A 52 11.81 26.64 35.10
C TYR A 52 11.54 27.09 33.66
N LEU A 53 12.37 26.63 32.72
CA LEU A 53 12.16 26.76 31.29
C LEU A 53 11.85 25.37 30.74
N GLY A 54 10.65 25.20 30.21
CA GLY A 54 10.23 23.99 29.54
C GLY A 54 10.81 23.87 28.13
N ALA A 55 10.60 22.71 27.53
CA ALA A 55 10.96 22.40 26.15
C ALA A 55 9.86 21.53 25.51
N GLU A 56 10.09 21.06 24.32
CA GLU A 56 9.19 20.15 23.59
C GLU A 56 9.92 18.85 23.20
N LEU A 57 9.22 17.76 23.33
CA LEU A 57 9.57 16.47 22.75
C LEU A 57 8.75 16.29 21.47
N ILE A 58 9.43 16.15 20.35
CA ILE A 58 8.78 15.86 19.05
C ILE A 58 8.82 14.35 18.84
N VAL A 59 7.64 13.75 18.72
CA VAL A 59 7.46 12.38 18.26
C VAL A 59 7.18 12.45 16.77
N GLY A 60 8.10 11.97 15.95
CA GLY A 60 7.94 11.91 14.49
C GLY A 60 7.13 10.70 14.03
N ALA A 61 6.69 10.70 12.78
CA ALA A 61 6.10 9.54 12.14
C ALA A 61 7.09 8.37 12.07
N GLY A 62 6.59 7.17 12.25
CA GLY A 62 7.37 5.93 12.15
C GLY A 62 7.47 5.43 10.71
N ALA A 63 8.59 4.80 10.37
CA ALA A 63 8.72 4.14 9.07
C ALA A 63 7.84 2.89 8.98
N GLN A 64 7.29 2.63 7.79
CA GLN A 64 6.55 1.42 7.45
C GLN A 64 6.97 0.87 6.09
N HIS A 65 6.55 -0.34 5.78
CA HIS A 65 6.70 -0.97 4.46
C HIS A 65 5.55 -1.94 4.20
N ILE A 66 5.38 -2.31 2.93
CA ILE A 66 4.45 -3.35 2.53
C ILE A 66 5.19 -4.68 2.64
N ASP A 67 4.72 -5.57 3.54
CA ASP A 67 5.36 -6.85 3.82
C ASP A 67 4.95 -7.94 2.82
N LEU A 68 3.67 -7.96 2.46
CA LEU A 68 3.10 -8.92 1.55
C LEU A 68 2.50 -8.17 0.36
N PHE A 69 2.88 -8.58 -0.84
CA PHE A 69 2.18 -8.25 -2.08
C PHE A 69 2.18 -9.51 -2.93
N ALA A 70 1.03 -10.16 -3.03
CA ALA A 70 0.83 -11.39 -3.77
C ALA A 70 -0.30 -11.25 -4.80
N VAL A 71 -0.02 -11.70 -6.02
CA VAL A 71 -0.98 -11.76 -7.13
C VAL A 71 -0.50 -12.80 -8.14
N ASP A 72 -1.42 -13.49 -8.81
CA ASP A 72 -1.07 -14.42 -9.89
C ASP A 72 -0.51 -13.65 -11.10
N ALA A 73 0.68 -14.05 -11.56
CA ALA A 73 1.40 -13.34 -12.62
C ALA A 73 0.86 -13.65 -14.03
N ASN A 74 -0.02 -14.65 -14.20
CA ASN A 74 -0.58 -15.07 -15.47
C ASN A 74 -2.07 -15.32 -15.34
N ALA A 75 -2.81 -14.92 -16.39
CA ALA A 75 -4.23 -15.19 -16.54
C ALA A 75 -4.55 -15.35 -18.03
N THR A 76 -5.76 -15.82 -18.32
CA THR A 76 -6.30 -15.91 -19.68
C THR A 76 -7.57 -15.06 -19.76
N TYR A 77 -7.80 -14.41 -20.87
CA TYR A 77 -9.04 -13.70 -21.12
C TYR A 77 -10.24 -14.64 -20.96
N GLY A 78 -11.19 -14.27 -20.10
CA GLY A 78 -12.31 -15.12 -19.71
C GLY A 78 -12.16 -15.83 -18.36
N ASP A 79 -10.98 -15.79 -17.74
CA ASP A 79 -10.79 -16.30 -16.39
C ASP A 79 -11.57 -15.45 -15.37
N GLN A 80 -11.77 -16.04 -14.18
CA GLN A 80 -12.34 -15.31 -13.04
C GLN A 80 -11.40 -14.21 -12.58
N PRO A 81 -11.91 -13.16 -11.92
CA PRO A 81 -11.09 -12.09 -11.38
C PRO A 81 -9.97 -12.63 -10.46
N LEU A 82 -8.75 -12.10 -10.63
CA LEU A 82 -7.61 -12.43 -9.77
C LEU A 82 -7.77 -11.74 -8.42
N GLN A 83 -7.25 -12.36 -7.36
CA GLN A 83 -7.20 -11.77 -6.03
C GLN A 83 -5.83 -11.13 -5.80
N ILE A 84 -5.82 -9.97 -5.15
CA ILE A 84 -4.61 -9.30 -4.68
C ILE A 84 -4.60 -9.36 -3.16
N GLU A 85 -3.46 -9.72 -2.59
CA GLU A 85 -3.22 -9.68 -1.15
C GLU A 85 -2.01 -8.78 -0.88
N ALA A 86 -2.17 -7.84 0.04
CA ALA A 86 -1.07 -6.98 0.51
C ALA A 86 -1.33 -6.52 1.94
N GLU A 87 -0.25 -6.44 2.72
CA GLU A 87 -0.26 -5.97 4.10
C GLU A 87 0.86 -4.96 4.31
N ALA A 88 0.54 -3.84 4.95
CA ALA A 88 1.51 -2.90 5.45
C ALA A 88 1.83 -3.18 6.93
N THR A 89 3.10 -3.01 7.33
CA THR A 89 3.55 -3.22 8.72
C THR A 89 2.87 -2.32 9.74
N SER A 90 2.32 -1.20 9.29
CA SER A 90 1.49 -0.30 10.12
C SER A 90 0.08 -0.84 10.39
N GLY A 91 -0.41 -1.82 9.63
CA GLY A 91 -1.80 -2.24 9.60
C GLY A 91 -2.74 -1.29 8.84
N LEU A 92 -2.22 -0.22 8.23
CA LEU A 92 -2.99 0.66 7.37
C LEU A 92 -3.35 -0.04 6.04
N PRO A 93 -4.50 0.27 5.45
CA PRO A 93 -4.95 -0.37 4.21
C PRO A 93 -4.01 -0.04 3.05
N VAL A 94 -3.64 -1.06 2.27
CA VAL A 94 -2.87 -0.92 1.03
C VAL A 94 -3.82 -0.62 -0.12
N GLU A 95 -3.46 0.34 -0.96
CA GLU A 95 -4.20 0.71 -2.16
C GLU A 95 -3.52 0.15 -3.41
N PHE A 96 -4.31 -0.02 -4.49
CA PHE A 96 -3.83 -0.62 -5.74
C PHE A 96 -4.18 0.23 -6.95
N ALA A 97 -3.28 0.23 -7.93
CA ALA A 97 -3.50 0.85 -9.23
C ALA A 97 -3.02 -0.05 -10.36
N SER A 98 -3.66 0.04 -11.53
CA SER A 98 -3.24 -0.67 -12.74
C SER A 98 -2.64 0.31 -13.76
N SER A 99 -1.53 -0.07 -14.39
CA SER A 99 -0.95 0.69 -15.51
C SER A 99 -1.82 0.62 -16.77
N ASN A 100 -2.69 -0.41 -16.86
CA ASN A 100 -3.54 -0.63 -18.03
C ASN A 100 -4.91 -1.19 -17.61
N PRO A 101 -5.87 -0.31 -17.29
CA PRO A 101 -7.22 -0.73 -16.87
C PRO A 101 -8.03 -1.45 -17.96
N ASP A 102 -7.65 -1.31 -19.24
CA ASP A 102 -8.29 -2.01 -20.36
C ASP A 102 -7.88 -3.51 -20.40
N VAL A 103 -6.79 -3.87 -19.74
CA VAL A 103 -6.36 -5.26 -19.55
C VAL A 103 -6.81 -5.77 -18.18
N LEU A 104 -6.45 -5.05 -17.11
CA LEU A 104 -6.78 -5.39 -15.72
C LEU A 104 -7.33 -4.16 -14.99
N GLU A 105 -8.60 -4.21 -14.64
CA GLU A 105 -9.25 -3.18 -13.84
C GLU A 105 -9.19 -3.54 -12.35
N VAL A 106 -8.69 -2.62 -11.54
CA VAL A 106 -8.65 -2.77 -10.08
C VAL A 106 -10.04 -2.49 -9.48
N ASN A 107 -10.53 -3.39 -8.64
CA ASN A 107 -11.76 -3.22 -7.88
C ASN A 107 -11.53 -3.72 -6.43
N GLY A 108 -11.06 -2.83 -5.57
CA GLY A 108 -10.61 -3.19 -4.21
C GLY A 108 -9.45 -4.17 -4.27
N THR A 109 -9.63 -5.37 -3.71
CA THR A 109 -8.65 -6.46 -3.71
C THR A 109 -8.83 -7.43 -4.89
N GLN A 110 -9.61 -7.08 -5.90
CA GLN A 110 -9.83 -7.90 -7.09
C GLN A 110 -9.32 -7.19 -8.34
N LEU A 111 -8.73 -7.97 -9.26
CA LEU A 111 -8.41 -7.55 -10.61
C LEU A 111 -9.39 -8.17 -11.58
N LYS A 112 -10.24 -7.37 -12.17
CA LYS A 112 -11.15 -7.82 -13.22
C LYS A 112 -10.41 -7.83 -14.56
N ILE A 113 -10.40 -8.98 -15.22
CA ILE A 113 -9.82 -9.15 -16.56
C ILE A 113 -10.75 -8.50 -17.59
N ARG A 114 -10.24 -7.51 -18.33
CA ARG A 114 -10.95 -6.74 -19.36
C ARG A 114 -10.51 -7.10 -20.77
N GLY A 115 -9.25 -7.47 -20.93
CA GLY A 115 -8.67 -7.79 -22.23
C GLY A 115 -7.38 -8.58 -22.09
N ALA A 116 -6.91 -9.16 -23.19
CA ALA A 116 -5.59 -9.76 -23.28
C ALA A 116 -4.52 -8.66 -23.41
N GLY A 117 -3.33 -8.91 -22.85
CA GLY A 117 -2.22 -7.99 -22.85
C GLY A 117 -1.42 -8.01 -21.56
N GLU A 118 -0.69 -6.93 -21.30
CA GLU A 118 0.15 -6.79 -20.10
C GLU A 118 -0.31 -5.58 -19.29
N ALA A 119 -0.34 -5.74 -17.97
CA ALA A 119 -0.58 -4.66 -17.03
C ALA A 119 0.31 -4.83 -15.80
N THR A 120 0.87 -3.74 -15.30
CA THR A 120 1.58 -3.69 -14.02
C THR A 120 0.63 -3.20 -12.94
N ILE A 121 0.52 -3.95 -11.87
CA ILE A 121 -0.24 -3.58 -10.68
C ILE A 121 0.72 -3.01 -9.67
N TYR A 122 0.40 -1.84 -9.16
CA TYR A 122 1.11 -1.13 -8.11
C TYR A 122 0.35 -1.28 -6.80
N ALA A 123 1.09 -1.53 -5.72
CA ALA A 123 0.59 -1.54 -4.35
C ALA A 123 1.29 -0.41 -3.59
N TYR A 124 0.54 0.48 -2.96
CA TYR A 124 1.07 1.64 -2.24
C TYR A 124 0.28 1.91 -0.97
N GLN A 125 0.93 2.60 -0.04
CA GLN A 125 0.34 3.04 1.21
C GLN A 125 0.92 4.41 1.57
N GLU A 126 0.07 5.43 1.63
CA GLU A 126 0.49 6.84 1.74
C GLU A 126 0.86 7.28 3.16
N GLY A 127 0.71 6.39 4.15
CA GLY A 127 0.92 6.74 5.56
C GLY A 127 -0.26 7.50 6.16
N ASP A 128 -0.03 7.97 7.36
CA ASP A 128 -0.95 8.83 8.10
C ASP A 128 -0.18 9.79 9.02
N ALA A 129 -0.81 10.33 10.06
CA ALA A 129 -0.12 11.18 11.02
C ALA A 129 1.00 10.46 11.79
N ASN A 130 0.91 9.13 11.94
CA ASN A 130 1.82 8.31 12.74
C ASN A 130 2.82 7.50 11.93
N PHE A 131 2.59 7.32 10.64
CA PHE A 131 3.43 6.52 9.76
C PHE A 131 3.78 7.26 8.47
N ASP A 132 5.06 7.23 8.10
CA ASP A 132 5.52 7.69 6.79
C ASP A 132 4.94 6.83 5.66
N PRO A 133 4.87 7.32 4.41
CA PRO A 133 4.49 6.51 3.26
C PRO A 133 5.39 5.27 3.12
N ALA A 134 4.80 4.12 2.77
CA ALA A 134 5.55 2.92 2.42
C ALA A 134 6.16 3.05 1.02
N ASN A 135 7.27 2.34 0.77
CA ASN A 135 7.77 2.17 -0.59
C ASN A 135 6.75 1.37 -1.41
N GLU A 136 6.47 1.85 -2.63
CA GLU A 136 5.62 1.17 -3.58
C GLU A 136 6.19 -0.19 -3.98
N LEU A 137 5.33 -1.20 -4.09
CA LEU A 137 5.62 -2.48 -4.72
C LEU A 137 4.83 -2.61 -6.01
N ASN A 138 5.34 -3.42 -6.95
CA ASN A 138 4.64 -3.68 -8.19
C ASN A 138 4.83 -5.11 -8.69
N ALA A 139 3.88 -5.59 -9.50
CA ALA A 139 3.95 -6.85 -10.20
C ALA A 139 3.33 -6.72 -11.59
N THR A 140 4.01 -7.25 -12.59
CA THR A 140 3.51 -7.30 -13.96
C THR A 140 2.77 -8.61 -14.20
N ILE A 141 1.56 -8.51 -14.75
CA ILE A 141 0.68 -9.63 -15.05
C ILE A 141 0.47 -9.69 -16.55
N VAL A 142 0.58 -10.89 -17.11
CA VAL A 142 0.29 -11.17 -18.52
C VAL A 142 -1.07 -11.88 -18.60
N VAL A 143 -1.99 -11.27 -19.32
CA VAL A 143 -3.28 -11.88 -19.68
C VAL A 143 -3.17 -12.41 -21.10
N HIS A 144 -3.21 -13.73 -21.23
CA HIS A 144 -3.18 -14.41 -22.53
C HIS A 144 -4.53 -14.31 -23.23
N THR A 145 -4.54 -14.44 -24.55
CA THR A 145 -5.77 -14.54 -25.35
C THR A 145 -6.47 -15.87 -25.04
N ALA A 146 -7.81 -15.86 -25.03
CA ALA A 146 -8.61 -17.10 -25.04
C ALA A 146 -8.44 -17.81 -26.39
N GLU A 147 -8.52 -19.13 -26.36
CA GLU A 147 -8.53 -19.95 -27.56
C GLU A 147 -9.95 -19.94 -28.19
N LEU A 148 -10.01 -19.68 -29.50
CA LEU A 148 -11.23 -19.71 -30.30
C LEU A 148 -11.04 -20.70 -31.45
N GLU A 149 -11.87 -21.73 -31.48
CA GLU A 149 -11.87 -22.72 -32.55
C GLU A 149 -12.81 -22.31 -33.69
N VAL A 150 -12.36 -22.51 -34.93
CA VAL A 150 -13.15 -22.31 -36.16
C VAL A 150 -13.36 -23.67 -36.80
N ILE A 151 -14.58 -24.19 -36.75
CA ILE A 151 -14.91 -25.57 -37.13
C ILE A 151 -15.72 -25.57 -38.43
N ALA A 152 -15.17 -26.15 -39.48
CA ALA A 152 -15.87 -26.30 -40.75
C ALA A 152 -16.98 -27.36 -40.66
N HIS A 153 -18.13 -27.09 -41.26
CA HIS A 153 -19.18 -28.04 -41.34
C HIS A 153 -18.89 -29.08 -42.44
N PHE A 154 -19.27 -30.32 -42.14
CA PHE A 154 -19.22 -31.37 -43.14
C PHE A 154 -20.11 -31.02 -44.34
N SER A 155 -19.59 -31.23 -45.55
CA SER A 155 -20.32 -31.01 -46.78
C SER A 155 -20.02 -32.14 -47.78
N SER A 156 -20.96 -32.47 -48.63
CA SER A 156 -20.79 -33.51 -49.68
C SER A 156 -21.47 -33.06 -50.98
N LYS A 157 -21.00 -33.59 -52.10
CA LYS A 157 -21.61 -33.41 -53.39
C LYS A 157 -21.47 -34.69 -54.23
N ALA A 158 -22.33 -34.88 -55.20
CA ALA A 158 -22.17 -35.93 -56.23
C ALA A 158 -21.10 -35.53 -57.26
N TYR A 159 -20.64 -36.52 -58.00
CA TYR A 159 -19.72 -36.28 -59.11
C TYR A 159 -20.40 -35.41 -60.17
N LEU A 160 -19.71 -34.39 -60.67
CA LEU A 160 -20.13 -33.36 -61.64
C LEU A 160 -21.14 -32.33 -61.09
N GLU A 161 -21.68 -32.48 -59.84
CA GLU A 161 -22.50 -31.44 -59.25
C GLU A 161 -21.66 -30.25 -58.80
N PRO A 162 -22.24 -29.04 -58.70
CA PRO A 162 -21.56 -27.86 -58.19
C PRO A 162 -21.11 -28.05 -56.74
N VAL A 163 -20.03 -27.36 -56.29
CA VAL A 163 -19.63 -27.34 -54.92
C VAL A 163 -20.68 -26.58 -54.09
N PRO A 164 -21.24 -27.16 -53.03
CA PRO A 164 -22.17 -26.45 -52.15
C PRO A 164 -21.47 -25.30 -51.42
N GLU A 165 -22.24 -24.37 -50.90
CA GLU A 165 -21.76 -23.36 -49.99
C GLU A 165 -21.09 -24.03 -48.75
N LEU A 166 -19.83 -23.66 -48.47
CA LEU A 166 -19.08 -24.15 -47.33
C LEU A 166 -19.33 -23.22 -46.18
N THR A 167 -19.64 -23.80 -45.02
CA THR A 167 -19.96 -23.06 -43.80
C THR A 167 -19.11 -23.54 -42.63
N TYR A 168 -19.01 -22.72 -41.61
CA TYR A 168 -18.29 -23.04 -40.38
C TYR A 168 -19.06 -22.44 -39.19
N HIS A 169 -18.64 -22.80 -37.98
CA HIS A 169 -19.03 -22.17 -36.72
C HIS A 169 -17.83 -21.97 -35.81
N TYR A 170 -18.04 -21.19 -34.77
CA TYR A 170 -17.02 -20.90 -33.77
C TYR A 170 -17.36 -21.57 -32.45
N GLU A 171 -16.37 -22.09 -31.74
CA GLU A 171 -16.47 -22.54 -30.34
C GLU A 171 -15.36 -21.91 -29.52
N GLY A 172 -15.65 -21.55 -28.25
CA GLY A 172 -14.65 -21.00 -27.33
C GLY A 172 -14.82 -19.52 -26.97
N PHE A 173 -15.89 -18.86 -27.44
CA PHE A 173 -16.17 -17.51 -26.96
C PHE A 173 -16.35 -17.51 -25.43
N VAL A 174 -15.75 -16.50 -24.78
CA VAL A 174 -15.81 -16.26 -23.34
C VAL A 174 -16.61 -14.98 -23.05
N ASN A 175 -16.93 -14.70 -21.79
CA ASN A 175 -17.61 -13.47 -21.36
C ASN A 175 -18.95 -13.18 -22.08
N ASP A 176 -19.70 -14.22 -22.45
CA ASP A 176 -20.97 -14.13 -23.22
C ASP A 176 -20.80 -13.46 -24.61
N GLU A 177 -19.61 -13.47 -25.16
CA GLU A 177 -19.31 -12.94 -26.49
C GLU A 177 -19.79 -13.88 -27.61
N ASN A 178 -19.76 -13.38 -28.84
CA ASN A 178 -20.12 -14.13 -30.04
C ASN A 178 -19.36 -13.56 -31.26
N ALA A 179 -19.66 -14.08 -32.45
CA ALA A 179 -18.96 -13.69 -33.68
C ALA A 179 -18.98 -12.18 -34.01
N SER A 180 -19.79 -11.38 -33.33
CA SER A 180 -19.82 -9.92 -33.56
C SER A 180 -18.58 -9.19 -33.03
N VAL A 181 -17.73 -9.85 -32.22
CA VAL A 181 -16.47 -9.30 -31.75
C VAL A 181 -15.30 -9.57 -32.70
N LEU A 182 -15.56 -10.31 -33.79
CA LEU A 182 -14.58 -10.63 -34.83
C LEU A 182 -14.77 -9.66 -36.00
N ASP A 183 -13.91 -8.68 -36.12
CA ASP A 183 -13.89 -7.73 -37.26
C ASP A 183 -12.94 -8.21 -38.37
#